data_1356f132f1911e5430b380c55cafa74c
#
_entry.id   1356f132f1911e5430b380c55cafa74c
#
_cell.length_a   1.000
_cell.length_b   1.000
_cell.length_c   1.000
_cell.angle_alpha   90.00
_cell.angle_beta   90.00
_cell.angle_gamma   90.00
#
_symmetry.space_group_name_H-M   'P 1'
#
loop_
_entity.id
_entity.type
_entity.pdbx_description
1 polymer ?
#
loop_
_entity_poly.entity_id
_entity_poly.type
_entity_poly.pdbx_seq_one_letter_code
_entity_poly.pdbx_strand_id
1 'polypeptide(L)'
;MDKILITICLCFVFIGCMDVTKVAPKVDTLGLQQNIALLEQGRDIYINRCTKCHNAVRITRYPMKQWQDKILPEMILESRLSPAQSKAVTAYVGAVLLSNQK
;
A
#
# COMPACT_ATOMS: atom_id res chain seq x y z
N MET A 1 -24.66 3.14 33.28
CA MET A 1 -23.46 3.89 32.85
C MET A 1 -22.49 3.03 32.06
N ASP A 2 -22.25 1.81 32.49
CA ASP A 2 -21.31 0.91 31.81
C ASP A 2 -21.75 0.57 30.38
N LYS A 3 -23.04 0.50 30.14
CA LYS A 3 -23.57 0.22 28.80
C LYS A 3 -23.30 1.34 27.80
N ILE A 4 -23.24 2.58 28.25
CA ILE A 4 -22.94 3.73 27.39
C ILE A 4 -21.46 3.73 26.99
N LEU A 5 -20.58 3.37 27.93
CA LEU A 5 -19.13 3.29 27.67
C LEU A 5 -18.82 2.17 26.68
N ILE A 6 -19.49 1.02 26.80
CA ILE A 6 -19.32 -0.09 25.87
C ILE A 6 -19.79 0.28 24.46
N THR A 7 -20.90 1.00 24.36
CA THR A 7 -21.42 1.45 23.08
C THR A 7 -20.48 2.42 22.38
N ILE A 8 -19.86 3.34 23.13
CA ILE A 8 -18.88 4.28 22.60
C ILE A 8 -17.63 3.54 22.10
N CYS A 9 -17.14 2.56 22.83
CA CYS A 9 -16.01 1.74 22.41
C CYS A 9 -16.27 0.97 21.14
N LEU A 10 -17.48 0.44 20.97
CA LEU A 10 -17.88 -0.25 19.75
C LEU A 10 -17.90 0.65 18.54
N CYS A 11 -18.33 1.92 18.70
CA CYS A 11 -18.32 2.89 17.62
C CYS A 11 -16.90 3.21 17.16
N PHE A 12 -15.93 3.23 18.05
CA PHE A 12 -14.54 3.48 17.71
C PHE A 12 -13.93 2.39 16.85
N VAL A 13 -14.35 1.14 17.04
CA VAL A 13 -13.84 0.00 16.28
C VAL A 13 -14.25 0.10 14.79
N PHE A 14 -15.40 0.69 14.49
CA PHE A 14 -15.87 0.80 13.12
C PHE A 14 -15.32 1.99 12.35
N ILE A 15 -14.84 3.02 13.02
CA ILE A 15 -14.40 4.27 12.36
C ILE A 15 -12.99 4.14 11.78
N GLY A 16 -12.17 3.17 12.22
CA GLY A 16 -10.78 3.09 11.84
C GLY A 16 -10.41 2.00 10.84
N CYS A 17 -11.36 1.22 10.35
CA CYS A 17 -11.02 0.04 9.55
C CYS A 17 -11.11 0.33 8.06
N MET A 18 -10.05 0.91 7.50
CA MET A 18 -9.85 0.85 6.07
C MET A 18 -9.19 -0.49 5.74
N ASP A 19 -9.75 -1.23 4.78
CA ASP A 19 -9.21 -2.51 4.39
C ASP A 19 -7.93 -2.30 3.55
N VAL A 20 -6.80 -2.32 4.22
CA VAL A 20 -5.50 -2.07 3.61
C VAL A 20 -5.18 -3.10 2.52
N THR A 21 -5.70 -4.32 2.64
CA THR A 21 -5.45 -5.36 1.64
C THR A 21 -6.06 -5.06 0.28
N LYS A 22 -7.12 -4.27 0.23
CA LYS A 22 -7.68 -3.83 -1.06
C LYS A 22 -6.81 -2.81 -1.76
N VAL A 23 -6.14 -1.97 -0.99
CA VAL A 23 -5.26 -0.93 -1.52
C VAL A 23 -3.88 -1.49 -1.82
N ALA A 24 -3.35 -2.31 -0.92
CA ALA A 24 -2.01 -2.89 -1.00
C ALA A 24 -2.08 -4.39 -0.70
N PRO A 25 -2.24 -5.24 -1.73
CA PRO A 25 -2.34 -6.69 -1.53
C PRO A 25 -1.13 -7.26 -0.79
N LYS A 26 -1.37 -8.28 0.02
CA LYS A 26 -0.30 -8.98 0.72
C LYS A 26 0.62 -9.68 -0.27
N VAL A 27 1.92 -9.68 0.01
CA VAL A 27 2.92 -10.25 -0.89
C VAL A 27 2.67 -11.75 -1.13
N ASP A 28 2.27 -12.49 -0.12
CA ASP A 28 2.00 -13.92 -0.26
C ASP A 28 0.85 -14.23 -1.22
N THR A 29 -0.07 -13.29 -1.43
CA THR A 29 -1.18 -13.47 -2.37
C THR A 29 -0.79 -13.23 -3.82
N LEU A 30 0.40 -12.71 -4.08
CA LEU A 30 0.86 -12.41 -5.43
C LEU A 30 1.43 -13.62 -6.17
N GLY A 31 1.61 -14.73 -5.47
CA GLY A 31 2.12 -15.96 -6.09
C GLY A 31 3.58 -15.91 -6.47
N LEU A 32 4.34 -15.01 -5.91
CA LEU A 32 5.75 -14.84 -6.21
C LEU A 32 6.61 -15.55 -5.17
N GLN A 33 7.74 -16.12 -5.61
CA GLN A 33 8.64 -16.86 -4.74
C GLN A 33 10.03 -16.20 -4.62
N GLN A 34 10.24 -15.09 -5.32
CA GLN A 34 11.53 -14.41 -5.32
C GLN A 34 11.39 -12.99 -4.75
N ASN A 35 12.43 -12.55 -4.07
CA ASN A 35 12.51 -11.18 -3.54
C ASN A 35 11.39 -10.82 -2.57
N ILE A 36 10.88 -11.80 -1.82
CA ILE A 36 9.76 -11.59 -0.93
C ILE A 36 10.05 -10.51 0.12
N ALA A 37 11.27 -10.53 0.68
CA ALA A 37 11.66 -9.52 1.68
C ALA A 37 11.64 -8.11 1.09
N LEU A 38 12.11 -7.95 -0.14
CA LEU A 38 12.09 -6.65 -0.83
C LEU A 38 10.65 -6.19 -1.10
N LEU A 39 9.81 -7.11 -1.53
CA LEU A 39 8.40 -6.81 -1.82
C LEU A 39 7.63 -6.45 -0.54
N GLU A 40 7.89 -7.14 0.56
CA GLU A 40 7.27 -6.82 1.84
C GLU A 40 7.73 -5.45 2.34
N GLN A 41 8.99 -5.13 2.18
CA GLN A 41 9.51 -3.81 2.50
C GLN A 41 8.81 -2.75 1.65
N GLY A 42 8.65 -3.00 0.36
CA GLY A 42 7.94 -2.10 -0.55
C GLY A 42 6.49 -1.89 -0.16
N ARG A 43 5.81 -2.97 0.24
CA ARG A 43 4.44 -2.89 0.72
C ARG A 43 4.34 -2.02 1.98
N ASP A 44 5.24 -2.23 2.93
CA ASP A 44 5.25 -1.43 4.17
C ASP A 44 5.47 0.05 3.88
N ILE A 45 6.38 0.36 2.96
CA ILE A 45 6.64 1.74 2.55
C ILE A 45 5.39 2.34 1.89
N TYR A 46 4.75 1.59 1.00
CA TYR A 46 3.54 2.04 0.33
C TYR A 46 2.44 2.38 1.34
N ILE A 47 2.21 1.50 2.30
CA ILE A 47 1.16 1.69 3.31
C ILE A 47 1.51 2.86 4.24
N ASN A 48 2.75 2.93 4.71
CA ASN A 48 3.12 3.85 5.78
C ASN A 48 3.57 5.22 5.29
N ARG A 49 4.06 5.33 4.07
CA ARG A 49 4.63 6.57 3.55
C ARG A 49 3.82 7.14 2.40
N CYS A 50 3.44 6.31 1.45
CA CYS A 50 2.80 6.79 0.22
C CYS A 50 1.31 7.08 0.40
N THR A 51 0.63 6.39 1.31
CA THR A 51 -0.81 6.60 1.53
C THR A 51 -1.11 7.59 2.64
N LYS A 52 -0.08 8.07 3.34
CA LYS A 52 -0.26 8.91 4.53
C LYS A 52 -0.70 10.33 4.19
N CYS A 53 -0.23 10.87 3.07
CA CYS A 53 -0.49 12.26 2.67
C CYS A 53 -1.70 12.39 1.75
N HIS A 54 -2.18 11.29 1.19
CA HIS A 54 -3.29 11.25 0.25
C HIS A 54 -4.23 10.12 0.61
N ASN A 55 -5.43 10.17 0.07
CA ASN A 55 -6.33 9.03 0.17
C ASN A 55 -5.64 7.81 -0.42
N ALA A 56 -5.78 6.68 0.27
CA ALA A 56 -5.16 5.44 -0.16
C ALA A 56 -5.63 5.08 -1.58
N VAL A 57 -4.67 4.95 -2.50
CA VAL A 57 -4.94 4.64 -3.90
C VAL A 57 -4.71 3.15 -4.12
N ARG A 58 -5.73 2.49 -4.68
CA ARG A 58 -5.59 1.10 -5.09
C ARG A 58 -4.60 1.02 -6.23
N ILE A 59 -3.58 0.16 -6.09
CA ILE A 59 -2.50 0.07 -7.08
C ILE A 59 -3.03 -0.25 -8.47
N THR A 60 -4.01 -1.15 -8.56
CA THR A 60 -4.57 -1.59 -9.84
C THR A 60 -5.44 -0.54 -10.52
N ARG A 61 -5.68 0.60 -9.90
CA ARG A 61 -6.49 1.67 -10.47
C ARG A 61 -5.86 2.31 -11.70
N TYR A 62 -4.52 2.33 -11.77
CA TYR A 62 -3.79 2.95 -12.85
C TYR A 62 -2.90 1.93 -13.57
N PRO A 63 -2.67 2.11 -14.89
CA PRO A 63 -1.80 1.19 -15.62
C PRO A 63 -0.34 1.36 -15.24
N MET A 64 0.46 0.34 -15.53
CA MET A 64 1.89 0.31 -15.24
C MET A 64 2.62 1.55 -15.75
N LYS A 65 2.32 1.97 -16.97
CA LYS A 65 2.99 3.12 -17.57
C LYS A 65 2.78 4.40 -16.76
N GLN A 66 1.56 4.61 -16.28
CA GLN A 66 1.26 5.80 -15.47
C GLN A 66 1.96 5.74 -14.12
N TRP A 67 2.07 4.56 -13.52
CA TRP A 67 2.83 4.38 -12.31
C TRP A 67 4.30 4.71 -12.52
N GLN A 68 4.90 4.21 -13.59
CA GLN A 68 6.31 4.42 -13.87
C GLN A 68 6.64 5.86 -14.24
N ASP A 69 5.81 6.49 -15.07
CA ASP A 69 6.13 7.79 -15.65
C ASP A 69 5.74 8.95 -14.75
N LYS A 70 4.72 8.79 -13.94
CA LYS A 70 4.17 9.90 -13.17
C LYS A 70 4.00 9.61 -11.70
N ILE A 71 3.26 8.57 -11.33
CA ILE A 71 2.81 8.40 -9.94
C ILE A 71 3.98 8.06 -9.02
N LEU A 72 4.79 7.06 -9.37
CA LEU A 72 5.93 6.66 -8.54
C LEU A 72 6.97 7.76 -8.39
N PRO A 73 7.41 8.44 -9.46
CA PRO A 73 8.36 9.54 -9.29
C PRO A 73 7.85 10.64 -8.37
N GLU A 74 6.59 11.01 -8.46
CA GLU A 74 6.00 12.02 -7.58
C GLU A 74 5.92 11.54 -6.14
N MET A 75 5.48 10.30 -5.91
CA MET A 75 5.38 9.74 -4.56
C MET A 75 6.74 9.60 -3.90
N ILE A 76 7.75 9.17 -4.66
CA ILE A 76 9.11 9.02 -4.15
C ILE A 76 9.65 10.38 -3.70
N LEU A 77 9.42 11.40 -4.49
CA LEU A 77 9.87 12.76 -4.18
C LEU A 77 9.14 13.33 -2.98
N GLU A 78 7.81 13.26 -2.98
CA GLU A 78 6.98 13.80 -1.90
C GLU A 78 7.21 13.09 -0.57
N SER A 79 7.41 11.78 -0.60
CA SER A 79 7.63 10.97 0.60
C SER A 79 9.10 10.95 1.02
N ARG A 80 9.99 11.58 0.27
CA ARG A 80 11.43 11.65 0.55
C ARG A 80 12.04 10.26 0.76
N LEU A 81 11.75 9.35 -0.15
CA LEU A 81 12.25 7.99 -0.05
C LEU A 81 13.73 7.93 -0.43
N SER A 82 14.49 7.12 0.29
CA SER A 82 15.87 6.82 -0.08
C SER A 82 15.91 5.98 -1.36
N PRO A 83 17.09 5.85 -2.02
CA PRO A 83 17.19 4.97 -3.19
C PRO A 83 16.78 3.52 -2.90
N ALA A 84 17.14 3.00 -1.72
CA ALA A 84 16.76 1.65 -1.32
C ALA A 84 15.25 1.53 -1.13
N GLN A 85 14.64 2.51 -0.48
CA GLN A 85 13.19 2.54 -0.29
C GLN A 85 12.45 2.68 -1.61
N SER A 86 12.96 3.51 -2.50
CA SER A 86 12.38 3.71 -3.84
C SER A 86 12.40 2.41 -4.64
N LYS A 87 13.52 1.67 -4.57
CA LYS A 87 13.65 0.38 -5.23
C LYS A 87 12.62 -0.61 -4.70
N ALA A 88 12.44 -0.66 -3.38
CA ALA A 88 11.51 -1.59 -2.76
C ALA A 88 10.06 -1.29 -3.14
N VAL A 89 9.63 -0.04 -3.05
CA VAL A 89 8.25 0.33 -3.38
C VAL A 89 7.98 0.16 -4.87
N THR A 90 8.94 0.47 -5.73
CA THR A 90 8.81 0.28 -7.18
C THR A 90 8.66 -1.21 -7.51
N ALA A 91 9.46 -2.06 -6.87
CA ALA A 91 9.36 -3.51 -7.07
C ALA A 91 7.99 -4.04 -6.62
N TYR A 92 7.50 -3.57 -5.48
CA TYR A 92 6.20 -4.00 -4.97
C TYR A 92 5.05 -3.60 -5.90
N VAL A 93 5.00 -2.34 -6.30
CA VAL A 93 3.94 -1.85 -7.20
C VAL A 93 3.98 -2.61 -8.52
N GLY A 94 5.16 -2.82 -9.08
CA GLY A 94 5.34 -3.60 -10.29
C GLY A 94 4.83 -5.02 -10.15
N ALA A 95 5.14 -5.67 -9.02
CA ALA A 95 4.69 -7.04 -8.76
C ALA A 95 3.17 -7.14 -8.68
N VAL A 96 2.51 -6.18 -8.02
CA VAL A 96 1.05 -6.15 -7.93
C VAL A 96 0.43 -6.02 -9.31
N LEU A 97 0.95 -5.12 -10.13
CA LEU A 97 0.41 -4.89 -11.47
C LEU A 97 0.60 -6.09 -12.38
N LEU A 98 1.77 -6.73 -12.32
CA LEU A 98 2.02 -7.95 -13.10
C LEU A 98 1.13 -9.10 -12.65
N SER A 99 0.93 -9.25 -11.36
CA SER A 99 0.05 -10.29 -10.82
C SER A 99 -1.39 -10.11 -11.28
N ASN A 100 -1.83 -8.87 -11.44
CA ASN A 100 -3.20 -8.56 -11.83
C ASN A 100 -3.47 -8.77 -13.33
N GLN A 101 -2.44 -8.96 -14.13
CA GLN A 101 -2.60 -9.18 -15.58
C GLN A 101 -2.94 -10.63 -15.94
N LYS A 102 -2.94 -11.52 -14.99
CA LYS A 102 -3.24 -12.94 -15.23
C LYS A 102 -4.74 -13.23 -15.34
#